data_dbbf517a04f9efd0dd28ea06654d611a
#
_entry.id   dbbf517a04f9efd0dd28ea06654d611a
#
_cell.length_a   1.000
_cell.length_b   1.000
_cell.length_c   1.000
_cell.angle_alpha   90.00
_cell.angle_beta   90.00
_cell.angle_gamma   90.00
#
_symmetry.space_group_name_H-M   'P 1'
#
loop_
_entity.id
_entity.type
_entity.pdbx_description
1 polymer ?
#
loop_
_entity_poly.entity_id
_entity_poly.type
_entity_poly.pdbx_seq_one_letter_code
_entity_poly.pdbx_strand_id
1 'polypeptide(L)'
;MKKFLIGIPLAIAVVCVPLSTIAAPVVRTIKQTQASGQGAILQTINVWNGHGVVISFYEIGETIKKVWLDDPSQILLDTDGCLEGLGENCSKGGAGLIHLRRIKKVNIPGIPQTSATLLTVVTQSSSGERKTYSFRLATSNGTPKYSQVTIQNDVAREQTALKPQLQSLVKTQQTINQIRGGIVVAIKSGWMNQQDKLHQRLQKLIGYLQAGDDISTAANKSSISQELVNKLIALNNNSDNLRQGNSL
;
A
#
# COMPACT_ATOMS: atom_id res chain seq x y z
N MET A 1 -42.84 37.27 -58.99
CA MET A 1 -41.65 36.42 -58.72
C MET A 1 -41.49 36.27 -57.28
N LYS A 2 -41.98 35.09 -56.72
CA LYS A 2 -41.89 34.78 -55.30
C LYS A 2 -40.60 33.95 -55.03
N LYS A 3 -39.66 34.49 -54.23
CA LYS A 3 -38.44 33.78 -53.81
C LYS A 3 -38.77 32.91 -52.62
N PHE A 4 -38.65 31.59 -52.76
CA PHE A 4 -38.71 30.62 -51.70
C PHE A 4 -37.36 30.55 -50.98
N LEU A 5 -37.30 30.95 -49.71
CA LEU A 5 -36.14 30.74 -48.81
C LEU A 5 -36.31 29.38 -48.18
N ILE A 6 -35.44 28.43 -48.54
CA ILE A 6 -35.35 27.11 -47.92
C ILE A 6 -34.46 27.26 -46.68
N GLY A 7 -35.09 27.20 -45.48
CA GLY A 7 -34.36 27.17 -44.23
C GLY A 7 -33.89 25.74 -43.95
N ILE A 8 -32.58 25.54 -43.78
CA ILE A 8 -31.93 24.30 -43.39
C ILE A 8 -32.00 24.20 -41.86
N PRO A 9 -32.63 23.16 -41.25
CA PRO A 9 -32.58 22.98 -39.81
C PRO A 9 -31.19 22.46 -39.38
N LEU A 10 -30.48 23.24 -38.57
CA LEU A 10 -29.24 22.85 -37.94
C LEU A 10 -29.57 21.89 -36.79
N ALA A 11 -29.38 20.60 -37.02
CA ALA A 11 -29.53 19.56 -35.95
C ALA A 11 -28.28 19.61 -35.05
N ILE A 12 -28.45 20.14 -33.83
CA ILE A 12 -27.42 20.09 -32.78
C ILE A 12 -27.45 18.71 -32.17
N ALA A 13 -26.49 17.86 -32.51
CA ALA A 13 -26.27 16.58 -31.85
C ALA A 13 -25.63 16.82 -30.45
N VAL A 14 -26.44 16.68 -29.41
CA VAL A 14 -25.93 16.67 -28.01
C VAL A 14 -25.22 15.36 -27.78
N VAL A 15 -23.88 15.40 -27.77
CA VAL A 15 -23.04 14.26 -27.40
C VAL A 15 -23.08 14.13 -25.87
N CYS A 16 -23.92 13.21 -25.34
CA CYS A 16 -23.87 12.79 -23.93
C CYS A 16 -22.58 12.01 -23.69
N VAL A 17 -21.54 12.65 -23.15
CA VAL A 17 -20.34 11.97 -22.66
C VAL A 17 -20.71 11.32 -21.31
N PRO A 18 -20.61 10.00 -21.15
CA PRO A 18 -20.81 9.37 -19.86
C PRO A 18 -19.74 9.84 -18.89
N LEU A 19 -20.13 10.57 -17.84
CA LEU A 19 -19.27 10.87 -16.70
C LEU A 19 -18.95 9.56 -16.00
N SER A 20 -17.73 9.07 -16.15
CA SER A 20 -17.22 7.94 -15.40
C SER A 20 -17.25 8.30 -13.92
N THR A 21 -18.19 7.73 -13.15
CA THR A 21 -18.20 7.86 -11.70
C THR A 21 -17.04 7.04 -11.14
N ILE A 22 -15.96 7.72 -10.77
CA ILE A 22 -14.86 7.10 -10.02
C ILE A 22 -15.41 6.75 -8.64
N ALA A 23 -15.51 5.46 -8.33
CA ALA A 23 -15.90 5.00 -7.01
C ALA A 23 -14.92 5.56 -5.96
N ALA A 24 -15.46 6.15 -4.88
CA ALA A 24 -14.63 6.64 -3.79
C ALA A 24 -13.87 5.46 -3.13
N PRO A 25 -12.60 5.63 -2.74
CA PRO A 25 -11.86 4.58 -2.06
C PRO A 25 -12.55 4.21 -0.74
N VAL A 26 -12.74 2.90 -0.51
CA VAL A 26 -13.36 2.39 0.73
C VAL A 26 -12.53 2.72 1.96
N VAL A 27 -11.20 2.80 1.80
CA VAL A 27 -10.23 3.00 2.89
C VAL A 27 -9.52 4.34 2.75
N ARG A 28 -9.51 5.11 3.82
CA ARG A 28 -8.66 6.29 4.03
C ARG A 28 -7.50 5.91 4.94
N THR A 29 -6.28 6.18 4.52
CA THR A 29 -5.08 5.93 5.34
C THR A 29 -4.62 7.21 6.05
N ILE A 30 -4.24 7.08 7.32
CA ILE A 30 -3.60 8.12 8.13
C ILE A 30 -2.28 7.54 8.66
N LYS A 31 -1.18 8.24 8.45
CA LYS A 31 0.11 7.84 9.01
C LYS A 31 0.13 7.98 10.52
N GLN A 32 0.80 7.09 11.23
CA GLN A 32 0.90 7.09 12.68
C GLN A 32 1.43 8.43 13.22
N THR A 33 2.51 8.96 12.64
CA THR A 33 3.10 10.27 13.03
C THR A 33 2.18 11.46 12.77
N GLN A 34 1.21 11.32 11.86
CA GLN A 34 0.20 12.36 11.61
C GLN A 34 -0.93 12.38 12.66
N ALA A 35 -1.10 11.30 13.41
CA ALA A 35 -2.19 11.13 14.36
C ALA A 35 -1.72 11.01 15.82
N SER A 36 -0.43 10.77 16.07
CA SER A 36 0.17 10.57 17.38
C SER A 36 1.57 11.17 17.47
N GLY A 37 1.98 11.62 18.67
CA GLY A 37 3.30 12.22 18.92
C GLY A 37 3.35 13.74 18.71
N GLN A 38 4.54 14.33 18.84
CA GLN A 38 4.75 15.79 18.82
C GLN A 38 4.43 16.44 17.46
N GLY A 39 4.54 15.69 16.36
CA GLY A 39 4.24 16.15 14.99
C GLY A 39 2.79 15.91 14.57
N ALA A 40 1.94 15.41 15.47
CA ALA A 40 0.57 15.07 15.13
C ALA A 40 -0.27 16.32 14.84
N ILE A 41 -1.13 16.22 13.83
CA ILE A 41 -2.15 17.20 13.49
C ILE A 41 -3.53 16.61 13.70
N LEU A 42 -4.45 17.41 14.22
CA LEU A 42 -5.81 16.95 14.50
C LEU A 42 -6.52 16.53 13.21
N GLN A 43 -6.59 15.23 12.96
CA GLN A 43 -7.23 14.66 11.79
C GLN A 43 -8.75 14.68 11.94
N THR A 44 -9.46 15.22 10.93
CA THR A 44 -10.93 15.18 10.92
C THR A 44 -11.41 13.87 10.27
N ILE A 45 -12.25 13.13 10.97
CA ILE A 45 -12.97 11.94 10.49
C ILE A 45 -14.45 12.29 10.38
N ASN A 46 -15.01 12.15 9.18
CA ASN A 46 -16.42 12.39 8.93
C ASN A 46 -17.22 11.10 9.15
N VAL A 47 -18.40 11.22 9.78
CA VAL A 47 -19.35 10.13 9.99
C VAL A 47 -20.67 10.51 9.32
N TRP A 48 -21.07 9.73 8.31
CA TRP A 48 -22.23 10.05 7.49
C TRP A 48 -23.52 9.45 8.06
N ASN A 49 -24.66 10.02 7.67
CA ASN A 49 -25.96 9.50 8.05
C ASN A 49 -26.19 8.12 7.40
N GLY A 50 -26.57 7.13 8.22
CA GLY A 50 -26.83 5.77 7.74
C GLY A 50 -25.56 4.99 7.29
N HIS A 51 -24.35 5.54 7.50
CA HIS A 51 -23.09 4.92 7.09
C HIS A 51 -22.07 4.97 8.22
N GLY A 52 -21.74 3.81 8.76
CA GLY A 52 -20.72 3.69 9.80
C GLY A 52 -19.31 3.86 9.25
N VAL A 53 -18.39 4.31 10.11
CA VAL A 53 -16.98 4.45 9.79
C VAL A 53 -16.16 3.70 10.84
N VAL A 54 -15.22 2.88 10.39
CA VAL A 54 -14.29 2.13 11.25
C VAL A 54 -12.95 2.86 11.32
N ILE A 55 -12.35 2.97 12.51
CA ILE A 55 -10.95 3.34 12.70
C ILE A 55 -10.20 2.09 13.11
N SER A 56 -9.25 1.64 12.29
CA SER A 56 -8.48 0.41 12.50
C SER A 56 -7.04 0.70 12.89
N PHE A 57 -6.57 0.03 13.94
CA PHE A 57 -5.20 0.04 14.46
C PHE A 57 -4.48 -1.28 14.17
N TYR A 58 -5.10 -2.21 13.46
CA TYR A 58 -4.54 -3.54 13.19
C TYR A 58 -3.23 -3.49 12.42
N GLU A 59 -3.10 -2.57 11.44
CA GLU A 59 -1.87 -2.49 10.61
C GLU A 59 -0.64 -2.04 11.38
N ILE A 60 -0.82 -1.29 12.48
CA ILE A 60 0.29 -0.86 13.34
C ILE A 60 0.54 -1.83 14.50
N GLY A 61 -0.30 -2.86 14.66
CA GLY A 61 -0.16 -3.86 15.72
C GLY A 61 -0.37 -3.30 17.13
N GLU A 62 -1.08 -2.18 17.28
CA GLU A 62 -1.38 -1.59 18.57
C GLU A 62 -2.77 -2.01 19.05
N THR A 63 -2.88 -2.24 20.35
CA THR A 63 -4.13 -2.59 21.03
C THR A 63 -4.73 -1.36 21.69
N ILE A 64 -5.97 -1.05 21.41
CA ILE A 64 -6.72 0.04 22.04
C ILE A 64 -7.02 -0.35 23.47
N LYS A 65 -6.62 0.49 24.42
CA LYS A 65 -6.82 0.30 25.86
C LYS A 65 -7.92 1.18 26.42
N LYS A 66 -7.99 2.44 26.01
CA LYS A 66 -9.01 3.39 26.45
C LYS A 66 -9.48 4.28 25.32
N VAL A 67 -10.72 4.70 25.40
CA VAL A 67 -11.33 5.62 24.45
C VAL A 67 -12.17 6.63 25.21
N TRP A 68 -12.07 7.90 24.84
CA TRP A 68 -12.94 8.98 25.30
C TRP A 68 -13.57 9.69 24.12
N LEU A 69 -14.86 9.94 24.22
CA LEU A 69 -15.64 10.76 23.28
C LEU A 69 -16.24 11.92 24.06
N ASP A 70 -15.78 13.15 23.80
CA ASP A 70 -16.13 14.32 24.62
C ASP A 70 -17.63 14.67 24.52
N ASP A 71 -18.20 14.61 23.31
CA ASP A 71 -19.64 14.80 23.09
C ASP A 71 -20.23 13.60 22.34
N PRO A 72 -20.92 12.68 23.03
CA PRO A 72 -21.56 11.52 22.41
C PRO A 72 -22.94 11.83 21.82
N SER A 73 -23.41 13.07 21.82
CA SER A 73 -24.77 13.45 21.47
C SER A 73 -25.19 13.11 20.03
N GLN A 74 -24.24 12.91 19.13
CA GLN A 74 -24.49 12.67 17.71
C GLN A 74 -23.78 11.43 17.15
N ILE A 75 -22.84 10.85 17.90
CA ILE A 75 -22.02 9.73 17.45
C ILE A 75 -22.02 8.64 18.53
N LEU A 76 -22.40 7.44 18.14
CA LEU A 76 -22.21 6.23 18.93
C LEU A 76 -20.85 5.63 18.58
N LEU A 77 -20.19 5.11 19.60
CA LEU A 77 -18.91 4.41 19.50
C LEU A 77 -19.07 2.98 20.01
N ASP A 78 -18.50 2.04 19.30
CA ASP A 78 -18.39 0.64 19.68
C ASP A 78 -16.98 0.13 19.33
N THR A 79 -16.54 -0.95 19.95
CA THR A 79 -15.21 -1.56 19.76
C THR A 79 -15.33 -3.07 19.58
N ASP A 80 -14.40 -3.67 18.84
CA ASP A 80 -14.36 -5.11 18.59
C ASP A 80 -13.81 -5.94 19.78
N GLY A 81 -13.42 -5.28 20.85
CA GLY A 81 -12.95 -5.88 22.08
C GLY A 81 -13.23 -5.01 23.30
N CYS A 82 -13.04 -5.54 24.50
CA CYS A 82 -13.29 -4.76 25.70
C CYS A 82 -12.12 -3.82 26.04
N LEU A 83 -12.47 -2.67 26.62
CA LEU A 83 -11.52 -1.63 27.01
C LEU A 83 -11.20 -1.70 28.49
N GLU A 84 -9.99 -1.24 28.89
CA GLU A 84 -9.57 -1.21 30.29
C GLU A 84 -10.50 -0.30 31.13
N GLY A 85 -11.06 -0.87 32.19
CA GLY A 85 -11.94 -0.15 33.13
C GLY A 85 -13.39 -0.03 32.68
N LEU A 86 -13.78 -0.71 31.59
CA LEU A 86 -15.17 -0.81 31.13
C LEU A 86 -15.58 -2.29 31.16
N GLY A 87 -16.37 -2.66 32.19
CA GLY A 87 -16.94 -4.01 32.34
C GLY A 87 -16.18 -4.94 33.31
N GLU A 88 -16.95 -5.67 34.15
CA GLU A 88 -16.43 -6.53 35.18
C GLU A 88 -15.78 -7.83 34.69
N ASN A 89 -15.99 -8.21 33.42
CA ASN A 89 -15.54 -9.47 32.83
C ASN A 89 -14.43 -9.33 31.77
N CYS A 90 -13.72 -8.21 31.72
CA CYS A 90 -12.67 -7.96 30.75
C CYS A 90 -11.32 -8.57 31.22
N SER A 91 -11.16 -9.87 31.09
CA SER A 91 -9.93 -10.60 31.53
C SER A 91 -8.70 -10.28 30.69
N LYS A 92 -8.88 -9.81 29.44
CA LYS A 92 -7.82 -9.31 28.55
C LYS A 92 -8.33 -8.10 27.79
N GLY A 93 -8.22 -6.90 28.41
CA GLY A 93 -8.65 -5.66 27.77
C GLY A 93 -7.86 -5.31 26.53
N GLY A 94 -8.58 -5.00 25.46
CA GLY A 94 -7.99 -4.51 24.24
C GLY A 94 -8.89 -4.71 23.03
N ALA A 95 -8.87 -3.73 22.14
CA ALA A 95 -9.58 -3.76 20.87
C ALA A 95 -8.61 -3.39 19.73
N GLY A 96 -8.88 -3.80 18.51
CA GLY A 96 -8.10 -3.46 17.34
C GLY A 96 -8.76 -2.40 16.46
N LEU A 97 -10.08 -2.19 16.65
CA LEU A 97 -10.82 -1.21 15.89
C LEU A 97 -11.92 -0.51 16.72
N ILE A 98 -12.30 0.66 16.24
CA ILE A 98 -13.42 1.47 16.76
C ILE A 98 -14.43 1.61 15.63
N HIS A 99 -15.69 1.30 15.89
CA HIS A 99 -16.80 1.53 14.97
C HIS A 99 -17.59 2.77 15.41
N LEU A 100 -17.74 3.73 14.51
CA LEU A 100 -18.44 4.98 14.72
C LEU A 100 -19.73 4.99 13.90
N ARG A 101 -20.84 5.38 14.52
CA ARG A 101 -22.14 5.56 13.85
C ARG A 101 -22.74 6.90 14.21
N ARG A 102 -23.20 7.62 13.20
CA ARG A 102 -23.99 8.82 13.42
C ARG A 102 -25.41 8.45 13.88
N ILE A 103 -25.88 9.16 14.89
CA ILE A 103 -27.26 9.07 15.39
C ILE A 103 -27.98 10.41 15.24
N LYS A 104 -29.29 10.40 15.44
CA LYS A 104 -30.06 11.63 15.62
C LYS A 104 -29.56 12.33 16.88
N LYS A 105 -29.32 13.65 16.78
CA LYS A 105 -28.80 14.43 17.89
C LYS A 105 -29.68 14.31 19.14
N VAL A 106 -29.05 13.94 20.23
CA VAL A 106 -29.68 13.84 21.56
C VAL A 106 -29.25 15.04 22.39
N ASN A 107 -30.19 15.67 23.11
CA ASN A 107 -29.84 16.72 24.04
C ASN A 107 -29.38 16.09 25.36
N ILE A 108 -28.10 16.28 25.72
CA ILE A 108 -27.53 15.78 26.98
C ILE A 108 -27.33 16.98 27.88
N PRO A 109 -28.03 17.06 29.04
CA PRO A 109 -27.87 18.16 29.98
C PRO A 109 -26.42 18.30 30.46
N GLY A 110 -25.91 19.55 30.45
CA GLY A 110 -24.54 19.84 30.86
C GLY A 110 -23.46 19.70 29.79
N ILE A 111 -23.77 19.10 28.62
CA ILE A 111 -22.84 19.04 27.49
C ILE A 111 -23.14 20.15 26.49
N PRO A 112 -22.18 21.07 26.20
CA PRO A 112 -22.36 22.10 25.17
C PRO A 112 -22.60 21.45 23.81
N GLN A 113 -23.55 22.01 23.05
CA GLN A 113 -23.88 21.46 21.71
C GLN A 113 -22.86 21.93 20.68
N THR A 114 -22.12 20.98 20.11
CA THR A 114 -21.12 21.25 19.07
C THR A 114 -21.46 20.55 17.76
N SER A 115 -20.86 20.98 16.65
CA SER A 115 -20.98 20.32 15.34
C SER A 115 -19.96 19.20 15.13
N ALA A 116 -18.98 19.10 16.02
CA ALA A 116 -17.93 18.12 16.00
C ALA A 116 -17.47 17.83 17.42
N THR A 117 -16.95 16.63 17.66
CA THR A 117 -16.45 16.20 18.97
C THR A 117 -15.02 15.69 18.87
N LEU A 118 -14.32 15.65 19.99
CA LEU A 118 -13.01 15.04 20.09
C LEU A 118 -13.15 13.56 20.46
N LEU A 119 -12.42 12.71 19.73
CA LEU A 119 -12.19 11.32 20.08
C LEU A 119 -10.72 11.17 20.49
N THR A 120 -10.48 10.73 21.73
CA THR A 120 -9.16 10.41 22.23
C THR A 120 -9.04 8.89 22.41
N VAL A 121 -7.99 8.31 21.86
CA VAL A 121 -7.72 6.86 21.88
C VAL A 121 -6.35 6.63 22.51
N VAL A 122 -6.28 5.80 23.54
CA VAL A 122 -5.02 5.32 24.11
C VAL A 122 -4.79 3.88 23.66
N THR A 123 -3.67 3.65 23.03
CA THR A 123 -3.24 2.34 22.56
C THR A 123 -2.02 1.84 23.34
N GLN A 124 -1.72 0.56 23.17
CA GLN A 124 -0.50 -0.08 23.67
C GLN A 124 0.09 -0.97 22.58
N SER A 125 1.38 -0.79 22.30
CA SER A 125 2.14 -1.65 21.38
C SER A 125 2.46 -3.00 22.03
N SER A 126 2.96 -3.94 21.24
CA SER A 126 3.47 -5.24 21.73
C SER A 126 4.66 -5.09 22.70
N SER A 127 5.43 -3.99 22.61
CA SER A 127 6.51 -3.65 23.54
C SER A 127 6.03 -3.04 24.87
N GLY A 128 4.72 -2.80 25.01
CA GLY A 128 4.13 -2.16 26.19
C GLY A 128 4.10 -0.63 26.16
N GLU A 129 4.66 0.00 25.14
CA GLU A 129 4.63 1.46 24.96
C GLU A 129 3.19 1.92 24.73
N ARG A 130 2.77 3.00 25.44
CA ARG A 130 1.45 3.62 25.27
C ARG A 130 1.55 4.86 24.38
N LYS A 131 0.59 4.98 23.45
CA LYS A 131 0.44 6.15 22.58
C LYS A 131 -0.96 6.72 22.68
N THR A 132 -1.08 8.01 22.42
CA THR A 132 -2.35 8.73 22.39
C THR A 132 -2.61 9.25 20.98
N TYR A 133 -3.80 8.99 20.48
CA TYR A 133 -4.32 9.49 19.20
C TYR A 133 -5.50 10.40 19.44
N SER A 134 -5.55 11.53 18.75
CA SER A 134 -6.67 12.45 18.83
C SER A 134 -7.27 12.70 17.45
N PHE A 135 -8.60 12.56 17.35
CA PHE A 135 -9.33 12.76 16.12
C PHE A 135 -10.51 13.72 16.36
N ARG A 136 -10.71 14.63 15.42
CA ARG A 136 -11.94 15.42 15.38
C ARG A 136 -12.99 14.63 14.62
N LEU A 137 -14.07 14.23 15.27
CA LEU A 137 -15.22 13.59 14.63
C LEU A 137 -16.24 14.66 14.22
N ALA A 138 -16.61 14.66 12.95
CA ALA A 138 -17.61 15.57 12.40
C ALA A 138 -18.74 14.80 11.73
N THR A 139 -19.97 15.20 11.95
CA THR A 139 -21.11 14.63 11.21
C THR A 139 -21.16 15.22 9.80
N SER A 140 -21.41 14.37 8.81
CA SER A 140 -21.48 14.76 7.39
C SER A 140 -22.76 14.27 6.74
N ASN A 141 -23.18 14.97 5.68
CA ASN A 141 -24.30 14.62 4.83
C ASN A 141 -23.78 14.23 3.43
N GLY A 142 -24.66 13.65 2.59
CA GLY A 142 -24.35 13.26 1.24
C GLY A 142 -23.64 11.91 1.13
N THR A 143 -22.96 11.67 0.02
CA THR A 143 -22.34 10.39 -0.28
C THR A 143 -21.09 10.14 0.58
N PRO A 144 -20.99 9.00 1.28
CA PRO A 144 -19.81 8.63 2.04
C PRO A 144 -18.56 8.57 1.16
N LYS A 145 -17.46 9.14 1.65
CA LYS A 145 -16.17 9.15 0.93
C LYS A 145 -15.30 7.95 1.28
N TYR A 146 -15.54 7.32 2.42
CA TYR A 146 -14.83 6.12 2.91
C TYR A 146 -15.68 5.42 3.97
N SER A 147 -15.40 4.15 4.21
CA SER A 147 -16.02 3.33 5.26
C SER A 147 -15.03 3.00 6.37
N GLN A 148 -13.73 3.12 6.07
CA GLN A 148 -12.66 2.78 6.98
C GLN A 148 -11.58 3.85 6.97
N VAL A 149 -11.05 4.13 8.15
CA VAL A 149 -9.80 4.87 8.37
C VAL A 149 -8.80 3.89 8.96
N THR A 150 -7.68 3.68 8.30
CA THR A 150 -6.61 2.80 8.77
C THR A 150 -5.43 3.63 9.24
N ILE A 151 -5.01 3.40 10.48
CA ILE A 151 -3.74 3.95 10.98
C ILE A 151 -2.61 3.06 10.47
N GLN A 152 -1.62 3.65 9.80
CA GLN A 152 -0.54 2.94 9.15
C GLN A 152 0.82 3.44 9.65
N ASN A 153 1.77 2.51 9.80
CA ASN A 153 3.16 2.86 10.11
C ASN A 153 3.76 3.72 8.99
N ASP A 154 4.50 4.75 9.34
CA ASP A 154 5.19 5.60 8.36
C ASP A 154 6.20 4.82 7.52
N VAL A 155 6.84 3.82 8.13
CA VAL A 155 7.83 2.94 7.48
C VAL A 155 7.19 1.95 6.49
N ALA A 156 5.90 1.60 6.67
CA ALA A 156 5.22 0.64 5.80
C ALA A 156 5.10 1.15 4.35
N ARG A 157 4.98 2.46 4.14
CA ARG A 157 4.90 3.04 2.78
C ARG A 157 6.25 3.06 2.07
N GLU A 158 7.35 3.28 2.80
CA GLU A 158 8.71 3.13 2.25
C GLU A 158 9.05 1.66 1.99
N GLN A 159 8.69 0.75 2.90
CA GLN A 159 8.92 -0.69 2.71
C GLN A 159 8.06 -1.28 1.58
N THR A 160 6.84 -0.80 1.37
CA THR A 160 5.99 -1.25 0.24
C THR A 160 6.50 -0.70 -1.09
N ALA A 161 7.09 0.49 -1.12
CA ALA A 161 7.74 1.05 -2.30
C ALA A 161 9.15 0.46 -2.54
N LEU A 162 9.88 0.10 -1.46
CA LEU A 162 11.21 -0.50 -1.53
C LEU A 162 11.19 -2.01 -1.84
N LYS A 163 10.15 -2.74 -1.41
CA LYS A 163 10.03 -4.19 -1.69
C LYS A 163 10.12 -4.54 -3.19
N PRO A 164 9.39 -3.89 -4.11
CA PRO A 164 9.55 -4.17 -5.54
C PRO A 164 10.95 -3.83 -6.06
N GLN A 165 11.55 -2.72 -5.62
CA GLN A 165 12.91 -2.33 -6.01
C GLN A 165 13.96 -3.28 -5.43
N LEU A 166 13.85 -3.65 -4.16
CA LEU A 166 14.75 -4.64 -3.55
C LEU A 166 14.61 -6.01 -4.22
N GLN A 167 13.39 -6.44 -4.52
CA GLN A 167 13.13 -7.70 -5.24
C GLN A 167 13.68 -7.66 -6.66
N SER A 168 13.58 -6.54 -7.37
CA SER A 168 14.16 -6.38 -8.71
C SER A 168 15.69 -6.43 -8.65
N LEU A 169 16.32 -5.75 -7.70
CA LEU A 169 17.77 -5.77 -7.48
C LEU A 169 18.27 -7.18 -7.13
N VAL A 170 17.57 -7.89 -6.23
CA VAL A 170 17.92 -9.28 -5.87
C VAL A 170 17.78 -10.20 -7.07
N LYS A 171 16.71 -10.08 -7.86
CA LYS A 171 16.53 -10.86 -9.10
C LYS A 171 17.63 -10.57 -10.13
N THR A 172 17.96 -9.31 -10.34
CA THR A 172 19.03 -8.89 -11.26
C THR A 172 20.38 -9.48 -10.81
N GLN A 173 20.71 -9.38 -9.53
CA GLN A 173 21.95 -9.94 -8.99
C GLN A 173 21.99 -11.46 -9.10
N GLN A 174 20.89 -12.14 -8.86
CA GLN A 174 20.76 -13.59 -9.05
C GLN A 174 20.99 -13.98 -10.53
N THR A 175 20.39 -13.26 -11.47
CA THR A 175 20.58 -13.46 -12.91
C THR A 175 22.03 -13.25 -13.33
N ILE A 176 22.71 -12.20 -12.83
CA ILE A 176 24.12 -11.95 -13.08
C ILE A 176 24.97 -13.14 -12.61
N ASN A 177 24.70 -13.65 -11.41
CA ASN A 177 25.43 -14.80 -10.86
C ASN A 177 25.21 -16.06 -11.68
N GLN A 178 23.98 -16.32 -12.16
CA GLN A 178 23.68 -17.44 -13.04
C GLN A 178 24.41 -17.34 -14.40
N ILE A 179 24.43 -16.15 -15.02
CA ILE A 179 25.16 -15.92 -16.26
C ILE A 179 26.67 -16.16 -16.05
N ARG A 180 27.25 -15.63 -14.97
CA ARG A 180 28.67 -15.86 -14.61
C ARG A 180 28.98 -17.34 -14.42
N GLY A 181 28.12 -18.06 -13.70
CA GLY A 181 28.26 -19.50 -13.52
C GLY A 181 28.23 -20.25 -14.86
N GLY A 182 27.28 -19.93 -15.74
CA GLY A 182 27.19 -20.50 -17.07
C GLY A 182 28.43 -20.23 -17.96
N ILE A 183 29.01 -19.01 -17.86
CA ILE A 183 30.26 -18.67 -18.54
C ILE A 183 31.41 -19.56 -18.03
N VAL A 184 31.52 -19.75 -16.71
CA VAL A 184 32.54 -20.62 -16.12
C VAL A 184 32.40 -22.07 -16.61
N VAL A 185 31.16 -22.58 -16.68
CA VAL A 185 30.87 -23.92 -17.20
C VAL A 185 31.27 -24.02 -18.69
N ALA A 186 30.90 -23.04 -19.51
CA ALA A 186 31.24 -23.01 -20.92
C ALA A 186 32.75 -23.00 -21.20
N ILE A 187 33.50 -22.24 -20.37
CA ILE A 187 34.97 -22.21 -20.47
C ILE A 187 35.57 -23.56 -20.05
N LYS A 188 35.13 -24.16 -18.95
CA LYS A 188 35.59 -25.47 -18.48
C LYS A 188 35.30 -26.59 -19.47
N SER A 189 34.19 -26.51 -20.19
CA SER A 189 33.79 -27.47 -21.23
C SER A 189 34.51 -27.23 -22.56
N GLY A 190 35.39 -26.25 -22.69
CA GLY A 190 36.12 -25.94 -23.93
C GLY A 190 35.25 -25.29 -25.03
N TRP A 191 34.03 -24.84 -24.72
CA TRP A 191 33.12 -24.23 -25.70
C TRP A 191 33.45 -22.75 -25.95
N MET A 192 34.22 -22.13 -25.07
CA MET A 192 34.62 -20.74 -25.17
C MET A 192 35.94 -20.50 -24.40
N ASN A 193 36.79 -19.60 -24.93
CA ASN A 193 37.98 -19.15 -24.26
C ASN A 193 37.83 -17.74 -23.67
N GLN A 194 38.61 -17.41 -22.63
CA GLN A 194 38.56 -16.08 -22.01
C GLN A 194 38.96 -14.95 -22.96
N GLN A 195 39.74 -15.25 -24.00
CA GLN A 195 40.20 -14.27 -24.99
C GLN A 195 39.23 -14.07 -26.15
N ASP A 196 38.18 -14.85 -26.24
CA ASP A 196 37.20 -14.81 -27.34
C ASP A 196 36.42 -13.49 -27.33
N LYS A 197 36.09 -13.00 -28.52
CA LYS A 197 35.19 -11.84 -28.69
C LYS A 197 33.85 -12.05 -28.01
N LEU A 198 33.37 -13.29 -27.96
CA LEU A 198 32.14 -13.66 -27.29
C LEU A 198 32.25 -13.44 -25.78
N HIS A 199 33.35 -13.86 -25.15
CA HIS A 199 33.58 -13.63 -23.72
C HIS A 199 33.61 -12.13 -23.40
N GLN A 200 34.28 -11.32 -24.21
CA GLN A 200 34.30 -9.85 -24.03
C GLN A 200 32.88 -9.22 -24.10
N ARG A 201 32.03 -9.71 -25.03
CA ARG A 201 30.63 -9.25 -25.12
C ARG A 201 29.81 -9.66 -23.90
N LEU A 202 30.04 -10.87 -23.37
CA LEU A 202 29.39 -11.34 -22.15
C LEU A 202 29.81 -10.53 -20.92
N GLN A 203 31.05 -10.07 -20.84
CA GLN A 203 31.49 -9.15 -19.78
C GLN A 203 30.79 -7.79 -19.90
N LYS A 204 30.60 -7.26 -21.12
CA LYS A 204 29.81 -6.04 -21.35
C LYS A 204 28.35 -6.21 -20.96
N LEU A 205 27.73 -7.34 -21.28
CA LEU A 205 26.38 -7.68 -20.86
C LEU A 205 26.23 -7.58 -19.34
N ILE A 206 27.15 -8.22 -18.61
CA ILE A 206 27.18 -8.18 -17.14
C ILE A 206 27.32 -6.74 -16.63
N GLY A 207 28.17 -5.94 -17.25
CA GLY A 207 28.36 -4.51 -16.90
C GLY A 207 27.07 -3.71 -17.09
N TYR A 208 26.33 -3.91 -18.17
CA TYR A 208 25.06 -3.23 -18.41
C TYR A 208 23.97 -3.65 -17.39
N LEU A 209 23.90 -4.94 -17.06
CA LEU A 209 22.99 -5.44 -16.02
C LEU A 209 23.33 -4.86 -14.64
N GLN A 210 24.62 -4.71 -14.31
CA GLN A 210 25.07 -4.07 -13.07
C GLN A 210 24.76 -2.57 -13.04
N ALA A 211 24.74 -1.91 -14.21
CA ALA A 211 24.33 -0.52 -14.35
C ALA A 211 22.81 -0.30 -14.25
N GLY A 212 22.02 -1.39 -14.18
CA GLY A 212 20.56 -1.33 -14.00
C GLY A 212 19.75 -1.54 -15.28
N ASP A 213 20.38 -1.87 -16.41
CA ASP A 213 19.65 -2.23 -17.62
C ASP A 213 18.91 -3.57 -17.41
N ASP A 214 17.76 -3.72 -18.04
CA ASP A 214 17.07 -5.03 -18.13
C ASP A 214 17.82 -5.99 -19.09
N ILE A 215 17.51 -7.29 -18.99
CA ILE A 215 18.20 -8.34 -19.75
C ILE A 215 18.16 -8.09 -21.26
N SER A 216 16.99 -7.66 -21.78
CA SER A 216 16.80 -7.48 -23.21
C SER A 216 17.60 -6.28 -23.73
N THR A 217 17.60 -5.18 -23.00
CA THR A 217 18.39 -4.00 -23.31
C THR A 217 19.90 -4.27 -23.20
N ALA A 218 20.34 -4.94 -22.15
CA ALA A 218 21.73 -5.30 -21.94
C ALA A 218 22.24 -6.27 -23.05
N ALA A 219 21.42 -7.25 -23.44
CA ALA A 219 21.70 -8.20 -24.51
C ALA A 219 21.88 -7.48 -25.85
N ASN A 220 20.97 -6.57 -26.20
CA ASN A 220 21.06 -5.75 -27.43
C ASN A 220 22.31 -4.88 -27.43
N LYS A 221 22.59 -4.16 -26.35
CA LYS A 221 23.78 -3.29 -26.22
C LYS A 221 25.09 -4.05 -26.32
N SER A 222 25.12 -5.30 -25.88
CA SER A 222 26.30 -6.18 -25.93
C SER A 222 26.38 -7.04 -27.20
N SER A 223 25.38 -6.96 -28.10
CA SER A 223 25.23 -7.81 -29.28
C SER A 223 25.23 -9.31 -28.94
N ILE A 224 24.52 -9.67 -27.89
CA ILE A 224 24.28 -11.03 -27.41
C ILE A 224 22.81 -11.40 -27.67
N SER A 225 22.56 -12.61 -28.17
CA SER A 225 21.17 -13.07 -28.32
C SER A 225 20.58 -13.48 -26.96
N GLN A 226 19.27 -13.23 -26.78
CA GLN A 226 18.54 -13.65 -25.58
C GLN A 226 18.60 -15.17 -25.38
N GLU A 227 18.63 -15.93 -26.48
CA GLU A 227 18.76 -17.39 -26.46
C GLU A 227 20.09 -17.85 -25.82
N LEU A 228 21.18 -17.16 -26.14
CA LEU A 228 22.48 -17.45 -25.53
C LEU A 228 22.48 -17.15 -24.03
N VAL A 229 21.87 -16.05 -23.60
CA VAL A 229 21.71 -15.72 -22.18
C VAL A 229 20.96 -16.84 -21.46
N ASN A 230 19.82 -17.29 -22.02
CA ASN A 230 19.03 -18.37 -21.44
C ASN A 230 19.81 -19.69 -21.38
N LYS A 231 20.61 -20.01 -22.41
CA LYS A 231 21.48 -21.18 -22.39
C LYS A 231 22.53 -21.14 -21.30
N LEU A 232 23.15 -19.99 -21.06
CA LEU A 232 24.15 -19.83 -19.98
C LEU A 232 23.49 -20.00 -18.60
N ILE A 233 22.31 -19.45 -18.39
CA ILE A 233 21.55 -19.65 -17.15
C ILE A 233 21.23 -21.13 -16.94
N ALA A 234 20.78 -21.82 -17.98
CA ALA A 234 20.47 -23.26 -17.93
C ALA A 234 21.71 -24.09 -17.61
N LEU A 235 22.87 -23.75 -18.18
CA LEU A 235 24.16 -24.44 -17.91
C LEU A 235 24.57 -24.31 -16.43
N ASN A 236 24.40 -23.13 -15.83
CA ASN A 236 24.66 -22.96 -14.41
C ASN A 236 23.75 -23.84 -13.56
N ASN A 237 22.44 -23.81 -13.83
CA ASN A 237 21.45 -24.55 -13.04
C ASN A 237 21.70 -26.09 -13.12
N ASN A 238 22.05 -26.61 -14.28
CA ASN A 238 22.39 -28.02 -14.44
C ASN A 238 23.67 -28.41 -13.69
N SER A 239 24.68 -27.53 -13.67
CA SER A 239 25.93 -27.78 -12.93
C SER A 239 25.74 -27.77 -11.42
N ASP A 240 24.84 -26.93 -10.90
CA ASP A 240 24.53 -26.86 -9.48
C ASP A 240 23.75 -28.09 -8.99
N ASN A 241 22.81 -28.59 -9.81
CA ASN A 241 22.09 -29.83 -9.53
C ASN A 241 23.01 -31.08 -9.46
N LEU A 242 24.03 -31.15 -10.32
CA LEU A 242 25.03 -32.26 -10.30
C LEU A 242 25.93 -32.20 -9.05
N ARG A 243 26.18 -30.99 -8.50
CA ARG A 243 26.97 -30.84 -7.28
C ARG A 243 26.19 -31.22 -6.02
N GLN A 244 24.88 -30.95 -5.98
CA GLN A 244 24.02 -31.30 -4.83
C GLN A 244 23.71 -32.81 -4.81
N GLY A 245 23.66 -33.49 -5.95
CA GLY A 245 23.42 -34.95 -6.06
C GLY A 245 24.61 -35.83 -5.64
N ASN A 246 25.83 -35.26 -5.53
CA ASN A 246 27.04 -36.02 -5.14
C ASN A 246 27.47 -35.81 -3.67
N SER A 247 26.61 -35.21 -2.84
CA SER A 247 26.86 -34.97 -1.42
C SER A 247 25.96 -35.79 -0.49
N LEU A 248 25.55 -36.99 -0.93
CA LEU A 248 24.88 -38.01 -0.10
C LEU A 248 25.80 -39.21 0.10
#